data_e2a465ca06dd1594036000a5f4d4239c
#
_entry.id   e2a465ca06dd1594036000a5f4d4239c
#
_cell.length_a   1.000
_cell.length_b   1.000
_cell.length_c   1.000
_cell.angle_alpha   90.00
_cell.angle_beta   90.00
_cell.angle_gamma   90.00
#
_symmetry.space_group_name_H-M   'P 1'
#
loop_
_entity.id
_entity.type
_entity.pdbx_description
1 polymer ?
#
loop_
_entity_poly.entity_id
_entity_poly.type
_entity_poly.pdbx_seq_one_letter_code
_entity_poly.pdbx_strand_id
1 'polypeptide(L)'
;MHQTMIIAKMAPTDADKVADIFGRSDATSMPHEIGVRTRSLYQFHELYVHLIDFDRPASEAMRIAQSLPSFRAVSDELRPFIEAYDPNWRSPQDAMARRFYHWTSSAE
;
A
#
# COMPACT_ATOMS: atom_id res chain seq x y z
N MET A 1 11.00 4.82 11.69
CA MET A 1 10.50 4.69 10.33
C MET A 1 9.91 3.32 10.14
N HIS A 2 8.68 3.28 9.67
CA HIS A 2 7.91 2.03 9.59
C HIS A 2 7.54 1.74 8.14
N GLN A 3 8.44 1.07 7.44
CA GLN A 3 8.29 0.80 6.01
C GLN A 3 7.57 -0.52 5.80
N THR A 4 6.61 -0.53 4.88
CA THR A 4 5.83 -1.71 4.54
C THR A 4 5.79 -1.85 3.03
N MET A 5 6.00 -3.07 2.53
CA MET A 5 5.94 -3.36 1.10
C MET A 5 4.81 -4.36 0.84
N ILE A 6 3.88 -3.97 -0.01
CA ILE A 6 2.72 -4.78 -0.36
C ILE A 6 2.88 -5.26 -1.80
N ILE A 7 2.68 -6.55 -2.01
CA ILE A 7 2.83 -7.18 -3.33
C ILE A 7 1.48 -7.72 -3.77
N ALA A 8 1.11 -7.44 -5.01
CA ALA A 8 -0.14 -7.94 -5.59
C ALA A 8 0.04 -8.05 -7.11
N LYS A 9 -1.03 -8.38 -7.80
CA LYS A 9 -1.04 -8.45 -9.27
C LYS A 9 -1.84 -7.30 -9.84
N MET A 10 -1.40 -6.81 -11.00
CA MET A 10 -2.06 -5.74 -11.71
C MET A 10 -1.68 -5.82 -13.18
N ALA A 11 -2.65 -5.65 -14.08
CA ALA A 11 -2.33 -5.55 -15.49
C ALA A 11 -1.49 -4.27 -15.71
N PRO A 12 -0.38 -4.35 -16.45
CA PRO A 12 0.48 -3.17 -16.66
C PRO A 12 -0.26 -1.97 -17.21
N THR A 13 -1.30 -2.20 -18.04
CA THR A 13 -2.08 -1.13 -18.65
C THR A 13 -2.97 -0.38 -17.64
N ASP A 14 -3.13 -0.91 -16.43
CA ASP A 14 -3.97 -0.28 -15.40
C ASP A 14 -3.18 0.63 -14.45
N ALA A 15 -1.88 0.74 -14.62
CA ALA A 15 -1.04 1.53 -13.72
C ALA A 15 -1.51 2.98 -13.59
N ASP A 16 -1.87 3.62 -14.71
CA ASP A 16 -2.32 5.02 -14.69
C ASP A 16 -3.64 5.17 -13.91
N LYS A 17 -4.54 4.22 -14.06
CA LYS A 17 -5.83 4.24 -13.36
C LYS A 17 -5.62 4.10 -11.84
N VAL A 18 -4.74 3.18 -11.47
CA VAL A 18 -4.42 2.95 -10.06
C VAL A 18 -3.75 4.18 -9.46
N ALA A 19 -2.78 4.75 -10.18
CA ALA A 19 -2.10 5.96 -9.71
C ALA A 19 -3.09 7.11 -9.53
N ASP A 20 -4.06 7.24 -10.42
CA ASP A 20 -5.08 8.28 -10.34
C ASP A 20 -5.96 8.12 -9.09
N ILE A 21 -6.35 6.89 -8.78
CA ILE A 21 -7.15 6.61 -7.59
C ILE A 21 -6.37 7.01 -6.33
N PHE A 22 -5.11 6.61 -6.23
CA PHE A 22 -4.29 7.00 -5.08
C PHE A 22 -4.04 8.50 -5.04
N GLY A 23 -3.82 9.12 -6.20
CA GLY A 23 -3.60 10.57 -6.26
C GLY A 23 -4.76 11.36 -5.69
N ARG A 24 -5.98 10.97 -6.02
CA ARG A 24 -7.18 11.62 -5.49
C ARG A 24 -7.30 11.41 -3.99
N SER A 25 -7.03 10.21 -3.53
CA SER A 25 -7.08 9.87 -2.11
C SER A 25 -6.01 10.62 -1.32
N ASP A 26 -4.80 10.69 -1.87
CA ASP A 26 -3.69 11.35 -1.19
C ASP A 26 -3.86 12.88 -1.10
N ALA A 27 -4.76 13.44 -1.87
CA ALA A 27 -5.10 14.86 -1.79
C ALA A 27 -6.06 15.16 -0.63
N THR A 28 -6.58 14.13 0.03
CA THR A 28 -7.48 14.29 1.19
C THR A 28 -6.69 14.20 2.49
N SER A 29 -7.38 14.32 3.63
CA SER A 29 -6.74 14.17 4.94
C SER A 29 -6.47 12.70 5.31
N MET A 30 -6.97 11.74 4.53
CA MET A 30 -6.90 10.34 4.89
C MET A 30 -5.47 9.82 5.12
N PRO A 31 -4.47 10.14 4.28
CA PRO A 31 -3.12 9.66 4.55
C PRO A 31 -2.59 10.12 5.92
N HIS A 32 -2.87 11.36 6.29
CA HIS A 32 -2.46 11.89 7.60
C HIS A 32 -3.16 11.17 8.74
N GLU A 33 -4.43 10.85 8.57
CA GLU A 33 -5.20 10.15 9.60
C GLU A 33 -4.63 8.75 9.84
N ILE A 34 -4.20 8.07 8.79
CA ILE A 34 -3.62 6.73 8.88
C ILE A 34 -2.17 6.78 9.34
N GLY A 35 -1.48 7.87 9.03
CA GLY A 35 -0.07 8.01 9.37
C GLY A 35 0.87 7.73 8.21
N VAL A 36 0.39 7.84 6.97
CA VAL A 36 1.24 7.65 5.79
C VAL A 36 2.14 8.87 5.62
N ARG A 37 3.45 8.64 5.57
CA ARG A 37 4.43 9.69 5.31
C ARG A 37 4.81 9.74 3.85
N THR A 38 5.07 8.59 3.25
CA THR A 38 5.36 8.49 1.83
C THR A 38 4.72 7.24 1.26
N ARG A 39 4.43 7.29 -0.01
CA ARG A 39 3.88 6.20 -0.77
C ARG A 39 4.53 6.17 -2.13
N SER A 40 4.98 4.99 -2.55
CA SER A 40 5.51 4.80 -3.91
C SER A 40 4.90 3.54 -4.50
N LEU A 41 4.49 3.63 -5.73
CA LEU A 41 3.91 2.50 -6.45
C LEU A 41 4.85 2.11 -7.56
N TYR A 42 5.13 0.83 -7.68
CA TYR A 42 5.99 0.28 -8.73
C TYR A 42 5.24 -0.79 -9.49
N GLN A 43 5.54 -0.90 -10.76
CA GLN A 43 4.97 -1.92 -11.62
C GLN A 43 6.12 -2.70 -12.26
N PHE A 44 6.03 -4.04 -12.21
CA PHE A 44 7.01 -4.90 -12.83
C PHE A 44 6.27 -6.11 -13.41
N HIS A 45 6.20 -6.16 -14.75
CA HIS A 45 5.37 -7.17 -15.43
C HIS A 45 3.94 -7.11 -14.88
N GLU A 46 3.45 -8.20 -14.31
CA GLU A 46 2.10 -8.24 -13.71
C GLU A 46 2.11 -7.98 -12.21
N LEU A 47 3.24 -7.53 -11.67
CA LEU A 47 3.33 -7.26 -10.25
C LEU A 47 3.06 -5.80 -9.94
N TYR A 48 2.31 -5.60 -8.87
CA TYR A 48 2.05 -4.31 -8.26
C TYR A 48 2.83 -4.30 -6.95
N VAL A 49 3.67 -3.29 -6.77
CA VAL A 49 4.47 -3.16 -5.55
C VAL A 49 4.17 -1.82 -4.93
N HIS A 50 3.72 -1.84 -3.69
CA HIS A 50 3.31 -0.64 -2.97
C HIS A 50 4.21 -0.48 -1.76
N LEU A 51 5.05 0.54 -1.77
CA LEU A 51 5.96 0.82 -0.68
C LEU A 51 5.41 1.99 0.12
N ILE A 52 5.18 1.77 1.40
CA ILE A 52 4.59 2.78 2.28
C ILE A 52 5.52 3.00 3.47
N ASP A 53 5.72 4.28 3.84
CA ASP A 53 6.40 4.62 5.07
C ASP A 53 5.37 5.27 6.00
N PHE A 54 5.17 4.66 7.17
CA PHE A 54 4.22 5.15 8.17
C PHE A 54 4.96 5.87 9.29
N ASP A 55 4.27 6.79 9.97
CA ASP A 55 4.78 7.45 11.17
C ASP A 55 4.55 6.60 12.44
N ARG A 56 3.96 5.40 12.29
CA ARG A 56 3.63 4.48 13.36
C ARG A 56 3.74 3.04 12.85
N PRO A 57 3.71 2.03 13.74
CA PRO A 57 3.77 0.65 13.28
C PRO A 57 2.66 0.32 12.30
N ALA A 58 2.99 -0.51 11.29
CA ALA A 58 2.03 -0.85 10.24
C ALA A 58 0.74 -1.46 10.78
N SER A 59 0.83 -2.28 11.82
CA SER A 59 -0.37 -2.89 12.41
C SER A 59 -1.33 -1.85 12.97
N GLU A 60 -0.79 -0.81 13.59
CA GLU A 60 -1.60 0.29 14.12
C GLU A 60 -2.20 1.12 12.99
N ALA A 61 -1.39 1.44 11.96
CA ALA A 61 -1.86 2.19 10.81
C ALA A 61 -3.00 1.45 10.11
N MET A 62 -2.86 0.14 9.92
CA MET A 62 -3.89 -0.65 9.26
C MET A 62 -5.16 -0.75 10.08
N ARG A 63 -5.03 -0.80 11.40
CA ARG A 63 -6.21 -0.79 12.27
C ARG A 63 -7.00 0.50 12.11
N ILE A 64 -6.30 1.63 12.06
CA ILE A 64 -6.94 2.93 11.84
C ILE A 64 -7.60 2.97 10.46
N ALA A 65 -6.86 2.53 9.44
CA ALA A 65 -7.37 2.54 8.06
C ALA A 65 -8.67 1.75 7.95
N GLN A 66 -8.73 0.57 8.55
CA GLN A 66 -9.91 -0.28 8.44
C GLN A 66 -11.14 0.32 9.14
N SER A 67 -10.94 1.29 10.03
CA SER A 67 -12.04 1.97 10.69
C SER A 67 -12.61 3.13 9.86
N LEU A 68 -11.94 3.52 8.78
CA LEU A 68 -12.33 4.68 8.00
C LEU A 68 -13.16 4.29 6.78
N PRO A 69 -14.36 4.84 6.63
CA PRO A 69 -15.16 4.60 5.42
C PRO A 69 -14.45 5.06 4.14
N SER A 70 -13.66 6.14 4.23
CA SER A 70 -12.92 6.64 3.07
C SER A 70 -11.88 5.63 2.59
N PHE A 71 -11.25 4.89 3.52
CA PHE A 71 -10.29 3.85 3.15
C PHE A 71 -10.99 2.71 2.42
N ARG A 72 -12.16 2.30 2.89
CA ARG A 72 -12.93 1.25 2.23
C ARG A 72 -13.36 1.66 0.84
N ALA A 73 -13.72 2.92 0.66
CA ALA A 73 -14.11 3.43 -0.65
C ALA A 73 -12.96 3.32 -1.65
N VAL A 74 -11.74 3.68 -1.22
CA VAL A 74 -10.55 3.57 -2.06
C VAL A 74 -10.26 2.10 -2.38
N SER A 75 -10.35 1.23 -1.37
CA SER A 75 -10.15 -0.20 -1.58
C SER A 75 -11.13 -0.77 -2.59
N ASP A 76 -12.40 -0.34 -2.54
CA ASP A 76 -13.40 -0.79 -3.49
C ASP A 76 -13.09 -0.29 -4.90
N GLU A 77 -12.59 0.94 -5.05
CA GLU A 77 -12.22 1.47 -6.35
C GLU A 77 -11.03 0.70 -6.95
N LEU A 78 -10.11 0.26 -6.11
CA LEU A 78 -8.92 -0.47 -6.56
C LEU A 78 -9.21 -1.92 -6.92
N ARG A 79 -10.25 -2.50 -6.34
CA ARG A 79 -10.53 -3.94 -6.50
C ARG A 79 -10.58 -4.43 -7.94
N PRO A 80 -11.15 -3.69 -8.90
CA PRO A 80 -11.16 -4.16 -10.30
C PRO A 80 -9.78 -4.24 -10.94
N PHE A 81 -8.79 -3.55 -10.39
CA PHE A 81 -7.47 -3.43 -11.00
C PHE A 81 -6.38 -4.21 -10.27
N ILE A 82 -6.56 -4.46 -8.98
CA ILE A 82 -5.53 -5.09 -8.15
C ILE A 82 -6.08 -6.41 -7.61
N GLU A 83 -5.31 -7.46 -7.83
CA GLU A 83 -5.70 -8.83 -7.51
C GLU A 83 -4.65 -9.44 -6.58
N ALA A 84 -5.08 -10.27 -5.64
CA ALA A 84 -4.15 -10.94 -4.74
C ALA A 84 -3.16 -11.80 -5.54
N TYR A 85 -1.89 -11.76 -5.17
CA TYR A 85 -0.87 -12.59 -5.80
C TYR A 85 -1.19 -14.06 -5.63
N ASP A 86 -1.66 -14.43 -4.44
CA ASP A 86 -2.07 -15.80 -4.13
C ASP A 86 -3.57 -15.79 -3.84
N PRO A 87 -4.38 -16.57 -4.58
CA PRO A 87 -5.83 -16.55 -4.38
C PRO A 87 -6.28 -17.05 -3.01
N ASN A 88 -5.38 -17.69 -2.25
CA ASN A 88 -5.69 -18.16 -0.91
C ASN A 88 -5.48 -17.11 0.18
N TRP A 89 -4.96 -15.94 -0.18
CA TRP A 89 -4.76 -14.86 0.79
C TRP A 89 -6.10 -14.34 1.30
N ARG A 90 -6.16 -14.04 2.61
CA ARG A 90 -7.40 -13.63 3.27
C ARG A 90 -7.34 -12.26 3.89
N SER A 91 -6.14 -11.70 4.10
CA SER A 91 -5.99 -10.43 4.77
C SER A 91 -4.89 -9.60 4.13
N PRO A 92 -4.89 -8.27 4.33
CA PRO A 92 -3.82 -7.43 3.81
C PRO A 92 -2.43 -7.83 4.27
N GLN A 93 -2.32 -8.42 5.47
CA GLN A 93 -1.03 -8.87 5.99
C GLN A 93 -0.41 -9.95 5.13
N ASP A 94 -1.23 -10.76 4.46
CA ASP A 94 -0.71 -11.82 3.57
C ASP A 94 0.04 -11.25 2.39
N ALA A 95 -0.27 -10.02 1.98
CA ALA A 95 0.37 -9.37 0.86
C ALA A 95 1.63 -8.59 1.25
N MET A 96 1.92 -8.50 2.54
CA MET A 96 3.06 -7.73 3.03
C MET A 96 4.34 -8.54 2.94
N ALA A 97 5.32 -7.99 2.21
CA ALA A 97 6.63 -8.59 2.09
C ALA A 97 7.38 -8.46 3.41
N ARG A 98 8.16 -9.49 3.73
CA ARG A 98 8.96 -9.49 4.94
C ARG A 98 10.36 -8.97 4.63
N ARG A 99 10.80 -7.91 5.33
CA ARG A 99 12.19 -7.48 5.23
C ARG A 99 13.03 -8.49 6.02
N PHE A 100 14.03 -9.06 5.37
CA PHE A 100 14.89 -10.01 6.04
C PHE A 100 16.33 -9.54 6.16
N TYR A 101 16.62 -8.31 5.69
CA TYR A 101 17.94 -7.68 5.86
C TYR A 101 17.78 -6.17 5.72
N HIS A 102 18.51 -5.44 6.53
CA HIS A 102 18.51 -3.99 6.46
C HIS A 102 19.86 -3.48 6.94
N TRP A 103 20.35 -2.47 6.26
CA TRP A 103 21.60 -1.81 6.64
C TRP A 103 21.46 -0.32 6.36
N THR A 104 22.02 0.48 7.26
CA THR A 104 22.12 1.92 7.03
C THR A 104 23.52 2.35 7.35
N SER A 105 23.99 3.38 6.65
CA SER A 105 25.28 3.97 6.95
C SER A 105 25.18 4.76 8.25
N SER A 106 26.11 4.52 9.15
CA SER A 106 26.14 5.26 10.41
C SER A 106 26.57 6.71 10.20
N ALA A 107 27.11 7.03 9.04
CA ALA A 107 27.49 8.39 8.71
C ALA A 107 26.28 9.26 8.35
N GLU A 108 25.17 8.63 8.06
CA GLU A 108 23.93 9.32 7.76
C GLU A 108 23.18 9.69 9.02
#